data_a3d88a7f4ebd55661e7fc8530f8fb7af
#
_entry.id   a3d88a7f4ebd55661e7fc8530f8fb7af
#
_cell.length_a   1.000
_cell.length_b   1.000
_cell.length_c   1.000
_cell.angle_alpha   90.00
_cell.angle_beta   90.00
_cell.angle_gamma   90.00
#
_symmetry.space_group_name_H-M   'P 1'
#
loop_
_entity.id
_entity.type
_entity.pdbx_description
1 polymer ?
#
loop_
_entity_poly.entity_id
_entity_poly.type
_entity_poly.pdbx_seq_one_letter_code
_entity_poly.pdbx_strand_id
1 'polypeptide(L)'
;MTTLQWLEALSYIVTVIGLPFAIWVFLKEQRKERLNDDEELYLQLSDEYSKFLRLVLENADLRLMTQAEPAAPFNPEQIERRDILFEILISIFERAYILVYETEMDRQTARLWQTWEDYMRYWCRRNDFRDRLPILLEGEDPDFQRHIEGIALKEARAPKSASIPSSA
;
A
#
# COMPACT_ATOMS: atom_id res chain seq x y z
N MET A 1 -8.42 -53.45 -36.75
CA MET A 1 -7.95 -52.80 -35.57
C MET A 1 -8.52 -53.55 -34.38
N THR A 2 -7.66 -54.07 -33.54
CA THR A 2 -8.07 -54.85 -32.37
C THR A 2 -8.47 -53.89 -31.24
N THR A 3 -9.34 -54.33 -30.34
CA THR A 3 -9.78 -53.56 -29.17
C THR A 3 -8.60 -53.03 -28.34
N LEU A 4 -7.48 -53.72 -28.33
CA LEU A 4 -6.24 -53.35 -27.66
C LEU A 4 -5.60 -52.11 -28.30
N GLN A 5 -5.58 -51.98 -29.61
CA GLN A 5 -5.04 -50.83 -30.35
C GLN A 5 -5.86 -49.55 -30.12
N TRP A 6 -7.17 -49.67 -29.92
CA TRP A 6 -8.04 -48.56 -29.56
C TRP A 6 -7.78 -48.06 -28.13
N LEU A 7 -7.55 -48.98 -27.19
CA LEU A 7 -7.20 -48.64 -25.81
C LEU A 7 -5.85 -47.94 -25.70
N GLU A 8 -4.85 -48.40 -26.47
CA GLU A 8 -3.54 -47.72 -26.55
C GLU A 8 -3.66 -46.32 -27.15
N ALA A 9 -4.39 -46.15 -28.25
CA ALA A 9 -4.61 -44.85 -28.88
C ALA A 9 -5.36 -43.90 -27.95
N LEU A 10 -6.36 -44.36 -27.21
CA LEU A 10 -7.08 -43.57 -26.23
C LEU A 10 -6.16 -43.11 -25.07
N SER A 11 -5.28 -43.99 -24.58
CA SER A 11 -4.30 -43.68 -23.55
C SER A 11 -3.34 -42.58 -24.00
N TYR A 12 -2.84 -42.63 -25.24
CA TYR A 12 -1.98 -41.58 -25.79
C TYR A 12 -2.71 -40.25 -25.93
N ILE A 13 -3.96 -40.23 -26.38
CA ILE A 13 -4.78 -39.04 -26.52
C ILE A 13 -5.01 -38.39 -25.13
N VAL A 14 -5.36 -39.16 -24.12
CA VAL A 14 -5.58 -38.69 -22.75
C VAL A 14 -4.29 -38.10 -22.19
N THR A 15 -3.12 -38.69 -22.46
CA THR A 15 -1.85 -38.17 -21.96
C THR A 15 -1.41 -36.92 -22.71
N VAL A 16 -1.54 -36.89 -24.03
CA VAL A 16 -1.06 -35.77 -24.88
C VAL A 16 -1.95 -34.54 -24.75
N ILE A 17 -3.25 -34.70 -24.54
CA ILE A 17 -4.20 -33.59 -24.40
C ILE A 17 -4.52 -33.30 -22.92
N GLY A 18 -4.68 -34.34 -22.11
CA GLY A 18 -5.10 -34.23 -20.72
C GLY A 18 -4.05 -33.55 -19.84
N LEU A 19 -2.76 -33.85 -20.03
CA LEU A 19 -1.69 -33.26 -19.23
C LEU A 19 -1.53 -31.73 -19.50
N PRO A 20 -1.43 -31.26 -20.76
CA PRO A 20 -1.39 -29.80 -21.02
C PRO A 20 -2.65 -29.08 -20.55
N PHE A 21 -3.83 -29.70 -20.68
CA PHE A 21 -5.09 -29.14 -20.21
C PHE A 21 -5.11 -29.04 -18.68
N ALA A 22 -4.67 -30.07 -17.97
CA ALA A 22 -4.57 -30.04 -16.51
C ALA A 22 -3.58 -28.97 -16.03
N ILE A 23 -2.43 -28.84 -16.69
CA ILE A 23 -1.45 -27.76 -16.41
C ILE A 23 -2.07 -26.38 -16.66
N TRP A 24 -2.81 -26.22 -17.76
CA TRP A 24 -3.47 -24.94 -18.08
C TRP A 24 -4.54 -24.57 -17.03
N VAL A 25 -5.36 -25.53 -16.61
CA VAL A 25 -6.37 -25.34 -15.54
C VAL A 25 -5.67 -24.97 -14.24
N PHE A 26 -4.63 -25.71 -13.85
CA PHE A 26 -3.85 -25.45 -12.63
C PHE A 26 -3.24 -24.03 -12.63
N LEU A 27 -2.60 -23.62 -13.74
CA LEU A 27 -2.03 -22.28 -13.86
C LEU A 27 -3.10 -21.18 -13.83
N LYS A 28 -4.28 -21.45 -14.39
CA LYS A 28 -5.41 -20.51 -14.34
C LYS A 28 -5.96 -20.37 -12.92
N GLU A 29 -6.07 -21.47 -12.19
CA GLU A 29 -6.54 -21.51 -10.80
C GLU A 29 -5.55 -20.79 -9.88
N GLN A 30 -4.26 -21.06 -10.02
CA GLN A 30 -3.20 -20.41 -9.26
C GLN A 30 -3.15 -18.88 -9.49
N ARG A 31 -3.41 -18.41 -10.72
CA ARG A 31 -3.52 -16.97 -10.99
C ARG A 31 -4.75 -16.35 -10.32
N LYS A 32 -5.85 -17.07 -10.25
CA LYS A 32 -7.07 -16.59 -9.61
C LYS A 32 -6.92 -16.53 -8.09
N GLU A 33 -6.24 -17.50 -7.49
CA GLU A 33 -5.91 -17.49 -6.06
C GLU A 33 -5.04 -16.28 -5.70
N ARG A 34 -3.96 -16.02 -6.43
CA ARG A 34 -3.11 -14.82 -6.21
C ARG A 34 -3.89 -13.52 -6.28
N LEU A 35 -4.79 -13.37 -7.25
CA LEU A 35 -5.62 -12.17 -7.38
C LEU A 35 -6.57 -11.98 -6.18
N ASN A 36 -7.11 -13.07 -5.64
CA ASN A 36 -7.97 -13.03 -4.45
C ASN A 36 -7.15 -12.69 -3.20
N ASP A 37 -5.94 -13.24 -3.06
CA ASP A 37 -5.04 -12.98 -1.94
C ASP A 37 -4.59 -11.50 -1.92
N ASP A 38 -4.26 -10.95 -3.07
CA ASP A 38 -3.90 -9.53 -3.22
C ASP A 38 -5.07 -8.60 -2.87
N GLU A 39 -6.29 -8.97 -3.26
CA GLU A 39 -7.51 -8.20 -2.94
C GLU A 39 -7.83 -8.26 -1.43
N GLU A 40 -7.72 -9.42 -0.81
CA GLU A 40 -7.93 -9.59 0.63
C GLU A 40 -6.92 -8.78 1.43
N LEU A 41 -5.64 -8.85 1.04
CA LEU A 41 -4.57 -8.08 1.65
C LEU A 41 -4.82 -6.57 1.54
N TYR A 42 -5.21 -6.11 0.35
CA TYR A 42 -5.56 -4.70 0.15
C TYR A 42 -6.71 -4.25 1.05
N LEU A 43 -7.75 -5.08 1.20
CA LEU A 43 -8.89 -4.79 2.08
C LEU A 43 -8.46 -4.71 3.54
N GLN A 44 -7.60 -5.60 4.02
CA GLN A 44 -7.06 -5.58 5.38
C GLN A 44 -6.26 -4.29 5.64
N LEU A 45 -5.34 -3.94 4.76
CA LEU A 45 -4.57 -2.71 4.88
C LEU A 45 -5.45 -1.45 4.83
N SER A 46 -6.47 -1.44 3.97
CA SER A 46 -7.42 -0.33 3.87
C SER A 46 -8.27 -0.19 5.14
N ASP A 47 -8.61 -1.29 5.79
CA ASP A 47 -9.31 -1.29 7.09
C ASP A 47 -8.41 -0.73 8.20
N GLU A 48 -7.12 -1.10 8.22
CA GLU A 48 -6.16 -0.53 9.17
C GLU A 48 -5.98 0.98 8.98
N TYR A 49 -5.86 1.44 7.75
CA TYR A 49 -5.81 2.88 7.47
C TYR A 49 -7.11 3.60 7.87
N SER A 50 -8.25 2.96 7.66
CA SER A 50 -9.55 3.49 8.11
C SER A 50 -9.65 3.59 9.64
N LYS A 51 -9.12 2.61 10.37
CA LYS A 51 -9.01 2.66 11.85
C LYS A 51 -8.09 3.79 12.29
N PHE A 52 -6.95 3.96 11.63
CA PHE A 52 -6.05 5.08 11.87
C PHE A 52 -6.75 6.43 11.66
N LEU A 53 -7.52 6.60 10.58
CA LEU A 53 -8.28 7.84 10.34
C LEU A 53 -9.32 8.12 11.44
N ARG A 54 -9.90 7.08 12.07
CA ARG A 54 -10.76 7.27 13.25
C ARG A 54 -9.98 7.82 14.44
N LEU A 55 -8.76 7.32 14.70
CA LEU A 55 -7.90 7.88 15.73
C LEU A 55 -7.55 9.35 15.44
N VAL A 56 -7.32 9.71 14.17
CA VAL A 56 -7.12 11.11 13.77
C VAL A 56 -8.35 11.95 14.04
N LEU A 57 -9.57 11.44 13.81
CA LEU A 57 -10.82 12.13 14.11
C LEU A 57 -11.03 12.32 15.63
N GLU A 58 -10.68 11.33 16.44
CA GLU A 58 -10.73 11.41 17.91
C GLU A 58 -9.74 12.43 18.46
N ASN A 59 -8.67 12.74 17.71
CA ASN A 59 -7.67 13.75 18.03
C ASN A 59 -7.77 14.98 17.09
N ALA A 60 -8.96 15.46 16.83
CA ALA A 60 -9.24 16.54 15.89
C ALA A 60 -8.55 17.88 16.25
N ASP A 61 -8.21 18.09 17.54
CA ASP A 61 -7.44 19.24 18.03
C ASP A 61 -6.03 19.31 17.42
N LEU A 62 -5.44 18.16 17.03
CA LEU A 62 -4.15 18.10 16.35
C LEU A 62 -4.21 18.54 14.88
N ARG A 63 -5.40 18.65 14.29
CA ARG A 63 -5.62 19.11 12.91
C ARG A 63 -4.76 18.42 11.86
N LEU A 64 -4.54 17.09 12.02
CA LEU A 64 -3.60 16.33 11.20
C LEU A 64 -4.02 16.23 9.73
N MET A 65 -5.31 16.36 9.42
CA MET A 65 -5.80 16.37 8.03
C MET A 65 -5.71 17.74 7.36
N THR A 66 -5.26 18.77 8.09
CA THR A 66 -5.11 20.12 7.57
C THR A 66 -3.66 20.36 7.18
N GLN A 67 -3.41 20.82 5.95
CA GLN A 67 -2.07 21.16 5.48
C GLN A 67 -1.56 22.52 6.01
N ALA A 68 -2.44 23.29 6.66
CA ALA A 68 -2.07 24.56 7.28
C ALA A 68 -1.33 24.30 8.61
N GLU A 69 -0.33 25.13 8.88
CA GLU A 69 0.36 25.12 10.18
C GLU A 69 -0.63 25.44 11.30
N PRO A 70 -0.47 24.83 12.49
CA PRO A 70 -1.30 25.15 13.65
C PRO A 70 -1.19 26.63 13.99
N ALA A 71 -2.30 27.25 14.39
CA ALA A 71 -2.32 28.65 14.78
C ALA A 71 -1.51 28.96 16.07
N ALA A 72 -1.24 27.94 16.89
CA ALA A 72 -0.40 27.98 18.06
C ALA A 72 0.47 26.71 18.15
N PRO A 73 1.65 26.77 18.78
CA PRO A 73 2.48 25.60 19.02
C PRO A 73 1.72 24.56 19.86
N PHE A 74 1.92 23.28 19.54
CA PHE A 74 1.38 22.18 20.33
C PHE A 74 1.99 22.15 21.74
N ASN A 75 1.19 21.82 22.73
CA ASN A 75 1.66 21.50 24.06
C ASN A 75 2.34 20.12 24.09
N PRO A 76 3.07 19.75 25.17
CA PRO A 76 3.79 18.47 25.23
C PRO A 76 2.91 17.23 25.03
N GLU A 77 1.70 17.22 25.56
CA GLU A 77 0.73 16.13 25.38
C GLU A 77 0.28 15.99 23.92
N GLN A 78 0.02 17.10 23.25
CA GLN A 78 -0.35 17.12 21.84
C GLN A 78 0.80 16.64 20.94
N ILE A 79 2.04 17.00 21.29
CA ILE A 79 3.23 16.53 20.58
C ILE A 79 3.34 15.02 20.71
N GLU A 80 3.20 14.47 21.92
CA GLU A 80 3.27 13.03 22.18
C GLU A 80 2.17 12.27 21.41
N ARG A 81 0.91 12.72 21.48
CA ARG A 81 -0.20 12.12 20.74
C ARG A 81 0.01 12.16 19.24
N ARG A 82 0.50 13.27 18.70
CA ARG A 82 0.84 13.39 17.28
C ARG A 82 1.92 12.41 16.88
N ASP A 83 2.98 12.30 17.66
CA ASP A 83 4.12 11.44 17.37
C ASP A 83 3.71 9.96 17.40
N ILE A 84 2.88 9.53 18.35
CA ILE A 84 2.28 8.19 18.39
C ILE A 84 1.44 7.92 17.14
N LEU A 85 0.62 8.89 16.71
CA LEU A 85 -0.16 8.73 15.48
C LEU A 85 0.73 8.61 14.24
N PHE A 86 1.83 9.33 14.19
CA PHE A 86 2.79 9.20 13.09
C PHE A 86 3.51 7.85 13.09
N GLU A 87 3.85 7.29 14.26
CA GLU A 87 4.40 5.93 14.39
C GLU A 87 3.42 4.87 13.86
N ILE A 88 2.15 4.95 14.26
CA ILE A 88 1.11 4.05 13.74
C ILE A 88 1.03 4.16 12.22
N LEU A 89 1.05 5.37 11.68
CA LEU A 89 0.96 5.60 10.24
C LEU A 89 2.16 5.04 9.48
N ILE A 90 3.38 5.24 9.99
CA ILE A 90 4.61 4.69 9.39
C ILE A 90 4.55 3.17 9.36
N SER A 91 4.14 2.52 10.44
CA SER A 91 3.98 1.07 10.51
C SER A 91 2.96 0.54 9.49
N ILE A 92 1.85 1.28 9.24
CA ILE A 92 0.89 0.93 8.19
C ILE A 92 1.53 1.08 6.80
N PHE A 93 2.28 2.15 6.55
CA PHE A 93 2.93 2.41 5.28
C PHE A 93 4.04 1.40 4.98
N GLU A 94 4.87 1.06 5.97
CA GLU A 94 5.87 0.02 5.83
C GLU A 94 5.23 -1.32 5.47
N ARG A 95 4.17 -1.71 6.19
CA ARG A 95 3.45 -2.95 5.92
C ARG A 95 2.86 -2.96 4.51
N ALA A 96 2.26 -1.85 4.07
CA ALA A 96 1.77 -1.73 2.70
C ALA A 96 2.91 -1.83 1.68
N TYR A 97 4.08 -1.26 1.98
CA TYR A 97 5.26 -1.36 1.13
C TYR A 97 5.74 -2.81 1.02
N ILE A 98 5.97 -3.49 2.13
CA ILE A 98 6.49 -4.86 2.16
C ILE A 98 5.53 -5.84 1.48
N LEU A 99 4.23 -5.65 1.63
CA LEU A 99 3.22 -6.61 1.18
C LEU A 99 2.69 -6.35 -0.23
N VAL A 100 2.72 -5.12 -0.72
CA VAL A 100 2.10 -4.74 -2.01
C VAL A 100 3.11 -4.23 -3.03
N TYR A 101 4.24 -3.62 -2.58
CA TYR A 101 5.21 -3.06 -3.51
C TYR A 101 6.05 -4.15 -4.16
N GLU A 102 6.07 -4.16 -5.49
CA GLU A 102 6.95 -5.00 -6.30
C GLU A 102 7.68 -4.13 -7.32
N THR A 103 8.93 -4.48 -7.62
CA THR A 103 9.72 -3.74 -8.63
C THR A 103 9.12 -3.87 -10.03
N GLU A 104 8.53 -5.03 -10.34
CA GLU A 104 7.81 -5.30 -11.58
C GLU A 104 6.35 -5.63 -11.24
N MET A 105 5.51 -4.60 -11.19
CA MET A 105 4.08 -4.74 -10.90
C MET A 105 3.28 -5.01 -12.17
N ASP A 106 2.35 -5.92 -12.09
CA ASP A 106 1.30 -6.01 -13.11
C ASP A 106 0.36 -4.79 -13.02
N ARG A 107 -0.55 -4.67 -13.98
CA ARG A 107 -1.45 -3.51 -14.06
C ARG A 107 -2.38 -3.40 -12.85
N GLN A 108 -2.77 -4.52 -12.24
CA GLN A 108 -3.69 -4.53 -11.10
C GLN A 108 -2.96 -4.13 -9.83
N THR A 109 -1.83 -4.77 -9.53
CA THR A 109 -0.98 -4.46 -8.36
C THR A 109 -0.50 -3.01 -8.40
N ALA A 110 -0.10 -2.50 -9.59
CA ALA A 110 0.29 -1.10 -9.76
C ALA A 110 -0.84 -0.12 -9.42
N ARG A 111 -2.11 -0.46 -9.71
CA ARG A 111 -3.26 0.38 -9.34
C ARG A 111 -3.52 0.37 -7.83
N LEU A 112 -3.37 -0.77 -7.19
CA LEU A 112 -3.51 -0.90 -5.73
C LEU A 112 -2.39 -0.13 -5.03
N TRP A 113 -1.16 -0.29 -5.50
CA TRP A 113 -0.01 0.44 -4.99
C TRP A 113 -0.13 1.96 -5.13
N GLN A 114 -0.65 2.44 -6.26
CA GLN A 114 -0.83 3.88 -6.51
C GLN A 114 -1.60 4.58 -5.37
N THR A 115 -2.61 3.94 -4.81
CA THR A 115 -3.38 4.49 -3.69
C THR A 115 -2.50 4.69 -2.44
N TRP A 116 -1.64 3.72 -2.13
CA TRP A 116 -0.72 3.80 -1.00
C TRP A 116 0.33 4.88 -1.19
N GLU A 117 0.88 4.98 -2.40
CA GLU A 117 1.83 6.03 -2.72
C GLU A 117 1.19 7.43 -2.61
N ASP A 118 -0.06 7.57 -3.02
CA ASP A 118 -0.82 8.83 -2.89
C ASP A 118 -1.08 9.18 -1.42
N TYR A 119 -1.35 8.21 -0.55
CA TYR A 119 -1.43 8.43 0.90
C TYR A 119 -0.08 8.87 1.49
N MET A 120 1.01 8.20 1.15
CA MET A 120 2.35 8.59 1.59
C MET A 120 2.68 10.01 1.14
N ARG A 121 2.40 10.37 -0.12
CA ARG A 121 2.58 11.74 -0.65
C ARG A 121 1.75 12.76 0.12
N TYR A 122 0.48 12.45 0.40
CA TYR A 122 -0.39 13.35 1.15
C TYR A 122 0.21 13.70 2.51
N TRP A 123 0.68 12.70 3.26
CA TRP A 123 1.29 12.92 4.57
C TRP A 123 2.67 13.57 4.47
N CYS A 124 3.46 13.23 3.47
CA CYS A 124 4.76 13.86 3.22
C CYS A 124 4.68 15.34 2.80
N ARG A 125 3.50 15.89 2.48
CA ARG A 125 3.32 17.35 2.29
C ARG A 125 3.42 18.13 3.58
N ARG A 126 3.16 17.49 4.73
CA ARG A 126 3.25 18.12 6.03
C ARG A 126 4.71 18.30 6.47
N ASN A 127 5.06 19.51 6.90
CA ASN A 127 6.42 19.79 7.39
C ASN A 127 6.71 18.99 8.65
N ASP A 128 5.80 19.02 9.65
CA ASP A 128 5.96 18.33 10.92
C ASP A 128 6.09 16.80 10.78
N PHE A 129 5.44 16.19 9.80
CA PHE A 129 5.62 14.77 9.49
C PHE A 129 7.03 14.50 8.91
N ARG A 130 7.46 15.29 7.93
CA ARG A 130 8.80 15.13 7.35
C ARG A 130 9.92 15.36 8.38
N ASP A 131 9.76 16.34 9.27
CA ASP A 131 10.76 16.65 10.30
C ASP A 131 10.92 15.49 11.31
N ARG A 132 9.89 14.65 11.46
CA ARG A 132 9.92 13.46 12.33
C ARG A 132 10.40 12.19 11.64
N LEU A 133 10.42 12.11 10.31
CA LEU A 133 10.81 10.92 9.57
C LEU A 133 12.14 10.30 10.03
N PRO A 134 13.22 11.07 10.30
CA PRO A 134 14.48 10.47 10.73
C PRO A 134 14.38 9.62 12.00
N ILE A 135 13.44 9.96 12.90
CA ILE A 135 13.19 9.21 14.13
C ILE A 135 12.19 8.08 13.88
N LEU A 136 11.12 8.37 13.15
CA LEU A 136 10.06 7.41 12.85
C LEU A 136 10.53 6.22 12.00
N LEU A 137 11.60 6.39 11.24
CA LEU A 137 12.15 5.34 10.37
C LEU A 137 13.25 4.50 11.04
N GLU A 138 13.59 4.78 12.30
CA GLU A 138 14.58 3.98 13.03
C GLU A 138 14.06 2.54 13.23
N GLY A 139 14.74 1.59 12.60
CA GLY A 139 14.39 0.16 12.71
C GLY A 139 13.44 -0.37 11.65
N GLU A 140 12.87 0.49 10.80
CA GLU A 140 12.01 0.09 9.69
C GLU A 140 12.82 -0.53 8.52
N ASP A 141 12.14 -1.15 7.56
CA ASP A 141 12.77 -1.77 6.39
C ASP A 141 13.60 -0.75 5.58
N PRO A 142 14.88 -1.04 5.23
CA PRO A 142 15.75 -0.08 4.55
C PRO A 142 15.29 0.32 3.15
N ASP A 143 14.54 -0.53 2.44
CA ASP A 143 14.01 -0.20 1.11
C ASP A 143 12.78 0.71 1.24
N PHE A 144 11.95 0.46 2.23
CA PHE A 144 10.85 1.35 2.59
C PHE A 144 11.37 2.72 3.03
N GLN A 145 12.39 2.78 3.88
CA GLN A 145 13.00 4.05 4.31
C GLN A 145 13.41 4.89 3.09
N ARG A 146 14.19 4.30 2.16
CA ARG A 146 14.61 5.00 0.93
C ARG A 146 13.43 5.47 0.07
N HIS A 147 12.38 4.65 0.01
CA HIS A 147 11.20 4.95 -0.79
C HIS A 147 10.45 6.17 -0.24
N ILE A 148 10.11 6.18 1.07
CA ILE A 148 9.35 7.26 1.69
C ILE A 148 10.16 8.56 1.80
N GLU A 149 11.48 8.47 2.04
CA GLU A 149 12.38 9.63 2.00
C GLU A 149 12.43 10.25 0.60
N GLY A 150 12.44 9.41 -0.45
CA GLY A 150 12.36 9.87 -1.83
C GLY A 150 11.06 10.63 -2.12
N ILE A 151 9.93 10.17 -1.57
CA ILE A 151 8.64 10.88 -1.65
C ILE A 151 8.72 12.20 -0.87
N ALA A 152 9.21 12.17 0.35
CA ALA A 152 9.32 13.36 1.21
C ALA A 152 10.17 14.47 0.57
N LEU A 153 11.29 14.10 -0.06
CA LEU A 153 12.13 15.05 -0.80
C LEU A 153 11.44 15.67 -2.01
N LYS A 154 10.64 14.90 -2.74
CA LYS A 154 9.86 15.40 -3.88
C LYS A 154 8.78 16.38 -3.41
N GLU A 155 8.02 16.01 -2.37
CA GLU A 155 6.96 16.86 -1.83
C GLU A 155 7.51 18.14 -1.16
N ALA A 156 8.70 18.09 -0.54
CA ALA A 156 9.36 19.27 0.02
C ALA A 156 9.75 20.30 -1.05
N ARG A 157 10.06 19.85 -2.28
CA ARG A 157 10.45 20.69 -3.40
C ARG A 157 9.26 21.17 -4.24
N ALA A 158 8.11 20.54 -4.09
CA ALA A 158 6.90 20.91 -4.83
C ALA A 158 6.45 22.32 -4.40
N PRO A 159 6.13 23.22 -5.33
CA PRO A 159 5.57 24.50 -4.96
C PRO A 159 4.29 24.29 -4.15
N LYS A 160 4.20 24.88 -2.96
CA LYS A 160 2.96 24.84 -2.16
C LYS A 160 1.81 25.27 -3.06
N SER A 161 0.94 24.34 -3.43
CA SER A 161 -0.26 24.65 -4.21
C SER A 161 -1.01 25.77 -3.51
N ALA A 162 -1.19 26.88 -4.19
CA ALA A 162 -1.91 28.02 -3.68
C ALA A 162 -3.27 27.52 -3.16
N SER A 163 -3.54 27.75 -1.89
CA SER A 163 -4.85 27.54 -1.27
C SER A 163 -5.91 28.13 -2.20
N ILE A 164 -6.86 27.30 -2.63
CA ILE A 164 -8.04 27.77 -3.36
C ILE A 164 -8.65 28.90 -2.52
N PRO A 165 -8.76 30.13 -3.03
CA PRO A 165 -9.39 31.19 -2.29
C PRO A 165 -10.83 30.75 -2.00
N SER A 166 -11.18 30.70 -0.71
CA SER A 166 -12.55 30.55 -0.26
C SER A 166 -13.38 31.67 -0.88
N SER A 167 -14.15 31.33 -1.92
CA SER A 167 -15.19 32.23 -2.41
C SER A 167 -16.28 32.29 -1.37
N ALA A 168 -16.45 33.50 -0.84
CA ALA A 168 -17.51 33.92 0.05
C ALA A 168 -18.92 33.64 -0.54
#